data_128c2dace7d0559d2f9ea7f88636af0d
#
_entry.id   128c2dace7d0559d2f9ea7f88636af0d
#
_cell.length_a   1.000
_cell.length_b   1.000
_cell.length_c   1.000
_cell.angle_alpha   90.00
_cell.angle_beta   90.00
_cell.angle_gamma   90.00
#
_symmetry.space_group_name_H-M   'P 1'
#
loop_
_entity.id
_entity.type
_entity.pdbx_description
1 polymer ?
#
loop_
_entity_poly.entity_id
_entity_poly.type
_entity_poly.pdbx_seq_one_letter_code
_entity_poly.pdbx_strand_id
1 'polypeptide(L)'
;MADIKLFRLDGDKVQELQGHPGAVEKSVQTLMERHLESLLGVKLLASEYSTGKTHGGRIDTLGIDENGCPVIIEYKRTIDENVTSQGLYYLEWLLDHKGEFKLLVMGSLGQEVADGIEWLGPRLLCIAGDFTK
;
A
#
# COMPACT_ATOMS: atom_id res chain seq x y z
N MET A 1 5.20 16.05 -15.26
CA MET A 1 5.86 14.85 -14.72
C MET A 1 6.96 14.42 -15.67
N ALA A 2 8.13 14.09 -15.17
CA ALA A 2 9.21 13.63 -16.03
C ALA A 2 8.90 12.23 -16.57
N ASP A 3 9.18 12.03 -17.86
CA ASP A 3 9.03 10.71 -18.46
C ASP A 3 10.15 9.80 -17.96
N ILE A 4 9.76 8.68 -17.36
CA ILE A 4 10.71 7.67 -16.91
C ILE A 4 10.81 6.61 -17.98
N LYS A 5 12.03 6.35 -18.45
CA LYS A 5 12.29 5.28 -19.40
C LYS A 5 13.08 4.17 -18.73
N LEU A 6 12.64 2.94 -18.91
CA LEU A 6 13.32 1.77 -18.40
C LEU A 6 13.90 0.96 -19.54
N PHE A 7 15.13 0.49 -19.34
CA PHE A 7 15.84 -0.32 -20.34
C PHE A 7 16.26 -1.64 -19.72
N ARG A 8 16.09 -2.71 -20.48
CA ARG A 8 16.64 -4.01 -20.13
C ARG A 8 18.01 -4.13 -20.80
N LEU A 9 19.01 -4.47 -20.00
CA LEU A 9 20.36 -4.71 -20.47
C LEU A 9 20.63 -6.22 -20.45
N ASP A 10 21.06 -6.75 -21.58
CA ASP A 10 21.37 -8.17 -21.72
C ASP A 10 22.63 -8.30 -22.59
N GLY A 11 23.80 -8.29 -21.92
CA GLY A 11 25.08 -8.24 -22.59
C GLY A 11 25.21 -6.95 -23.42
N ASP A 12 25.43 -7.09 -24.72
CA ASP A 12 25.55 -5.96 -25.64
C ASP A 12 24.21 -5.45 -26.15
N LYS A 13 23.10 -6.07 -25.73
CA LYS A 13 21.76 -5.72 -26.17
C LYS A 13 21.11 -4.76 -25.18
N VAL A 14 20.48 -3.72 -25.72
CA VAL A 14 19.69 -2.75 -24.95
C VAL A 14 18.29 -2.70 -25.53
N GLN A 15 17.30 -2.92 -24.71
CA GLN A 15 15.90 -2.88 -25.12
C GLN A 15 15.13 -1.92 -24.22
N GLU A 16 14.46 -0.95 -24.82
CA GLU A 16 13.55 -0.07 -24.09
C GLU A 16 12.28 -0.84 -23.72
N LEU A 17 11.93 -0.79 -22.45
CA LEU A 17 10.69 -1.40 -21.95
C LEU A 17 9.56 -0.39 -22.04
N GLN A 18 8.50 -0.77 -22.76
CA GLN A 18 7.32 0.09 -22.88
C GLN A 18 6.45 -0.04 -21.63
N GLY A 19 6.02 1.11 -21.12
CA GLY A 19 5.07 1.15 -20.01
C GLY A 19 3.65 0.88 -20.52
N HIS A 20 2.91 0.07 -19.78
CA HIS A 20 1.49 -0.15 -20.02
C HIS A 20 0.72 0.14 -18.75
N PRO A 21 -0.41 0.88 -18.82
CA PRO A 21 -1.27 1.05 -17.65
C PRO A 21 -1.81 -0.31 -17.21
N GLY A 22 -1.89 -0.53 -15.92
CA GLY A 22 -2.50 -1.74 -15.38
C GLY A 22 -3.93 -1.89 -15.89
N ALA A 23 -4.27 -3.07 -16.42
CA ALA A 23 -5.58 -3.30 -17.03
C ALA A 23 -6.73 -3.16 -16.01
N VAL A 24 -6.52 -3.63 -14.78
CA VAL A 24 -7.49 -3.54 -13.68
C VAL A 24 -6.77 -3.35 -12.35
N GLU A 25 -7.40 -2.59 -11.46
CA GLU A 25 -6.86 -2.27 -10.13
C GLU A 25 -6.50 -3.52 -9.33
N LYS A 26 -7.33 -4.55 -9.41
CA LYS A 26 -7.14 -5.82 -8.70
C LYS A 26 -5.87 -6.54 -9.13
N SER A 27 -5.53 -6.51 -10.42
CA SER A 27 -4.30 -7.12 -10.93
C SER A 27 -3.06 -6.44 -10.37
N VAL A 28 -3.08 -5.11 -10.29
CA VAL A 28 -1.98 -4.32 -9.73
C VAL A 28 -1.86 -4.61 -8.23
N GLN A 29 -2.98 -4.63 -7.52
CA GLN A 29 -3.01 -4.95 -6.09
C GLN A 29 -2.39 -6.33 -5.82
N THR A 30 -2.79 -7.35 -6.57
CA THR A 30 -2.29 -8.72 -6.42
C THR A 30 -0.77 -8.78 -6.65
N LEU A 31 -0.31 -8.09 -7.69
CA LEU A 31 1.13 -8.01 -8.01
C LEU A 31 1.92 -7.33 -6.89
N MET A 32 1.41 -6.19 -6.42
CA MET A 32 2.06 -5.43 -5.35
C MET A 32 2.11 -6.22 -4.05
N GLU A 33 1.00 -6.86 -3.67
CA GLU A 33 0.94 -7.65 -2.44
C GLU A 33 1.87 -8.86 -2.47
N ARG A 34 2.06 -9.46 -3.63
CA ARG A 34 2.99 -10.59 -3.80
C ARG A 34 4.45 -10.20 -3.58
N HIS A 35 4.81 -8.96 -3.92
CA HIS A 35 6.19 -8.45 -3.87
C HIS A 35 6.34 -7.21 -2.98
N LEU A 36 5.47 -7.05 -2.01
CA LEU A 36 5.34 -5.82 -1.23
C LEU A 36 6.62 -5.48 -0.47
N GLU A 37 7.24 -6.47 0.15
CA GLU A 37 8.46 -6.27 0.92
C GLU A 37 9.63 -5.87 0.01
N SER A 38 9.79 -6.54 -1.13
CA SER A 38 10.85 -6.23 -2.10
C SER A 38 10.68 -4.86 -2.74
N LEU A 39 9.45 -4.49 -3.08
CA LEU A 39 9.17 -3.25 -3.80
C LEU A 39 9.11 -2.03 -2.89
N LEU A 40 8.54 -2.17 -1.69
CA LEU A 40 8.24 -1.03 -0.84
C LEU A 40 8.78 -1.16 0.60
N GLY A 41 9.41 -2.28 0.95
CA GLY A 41 9.86 -2.52 2.32
C GLY A 41 8.71 -2.65 3.30
N VAL A 42 7.55 -3.10 2.85
CA VAL A 42 6.34 -3.24 3.66
C VAL A 42 5.96 -4.71 3.78
N LYS A 43 5.73 -5.16 4.99
CA LYS A 43 5.21 -6.51 5.26
C LYS A 43 3.69 -6.47 5.21
N LEU A 44 3.09 -7.35 4.41
CA LEU A 44 1.65 -7.47 4.28
C LEU A 44 1.01 -8.01 5.56
N LEU A 45 0.00 -7.33 6.06
CA LEU A 45 -0.78 -7.77 7.21
C LEU A 45 -2.17 -8.25 6.79
N ALA A 46 -2.82 -7.52 5.91
CA ALA A 46 -4.17 -7.87 5.45
C ALA A 46 -4.45 -7.26 4.09
N SER A 47 -5.25 -7.97 3.31
CA SER A 47 -5.77 -7.53 2.02
C SER A 47 -7.26 -7.32 2.15
N GLU A 48 -7.76 -6.20 1.61
CA GLU A 48 -9.19 -5.85 1.65
C GLU A 48 -9.78 -5.91 3.06
N TYR A 49 -9.12 -5.21 3.97
CA TYR A 49 -9.43 -5.22 5.40
C TYR A 49 -10.62 -4.32 5.71
N SER A 50 -11.68 -4.92 6.26
CA SER A 50 -12.90 -4.19 6.62
C SER A 50 -12.67 -3.26 7.81
N THR A 51 -13.16 -2.03 7.69
CA THR A 51 -13.13 -1.05 8.79
C THR A 51 -14.37 -1.13 9.68
N GLY A 52 -15.16 -2.20 9.53
CA GLY A 52 -16.34 -2.46 10.36
C GLY A 52 -17.62 -1.85 9.81
N LYS A 53 -18.74 -2.19 10.45
CA LYS A 53 -20.06 -1.79 9.99
C LYS A 53 -20.30 -0.29 10.09
N THR A 54 -19.79 0.33 11.16
CA THR A 54 -20.01 1.77 11.42
C THR A 54 -19.29 2.63 10.40
N HIS A 55 -18.01 2.31 10.14
CA HIS A 55 -17.21 3.03 9.15
C HIS A 55 -17.58 2.65 7.71
N GLY A 56 -17.89 1.38 7.50
CA GLY A 56 -18.42 0.88 6.22
C GLY A 56 -17.41 0.84 5.07
N GLY A 57 -16.11 0.90 5.37
CA GLY A 57 -15.07 0.91 4.36
C GLY A 57 -14.24 -0.36 4.33
N ARG A 58 -13.30 -0.37 3.41
CA ARG A 58 -12.37 -1.48 3.25
C ARG A 58 -11.03 -0.96 2.74
N ILE A 59 -9.98 -1.23 3.52
CA ILE A 59 -8.61 -0.87 3.17
C ILE A 59 -8.10 -1.90 2.15
N ASP A 60 -7.61 -1.46 1.01
CA ASP A 60 -7.13 -2.35 -0.05
C ASP A 60 -5.96 -3.21 0.44
N THR A 61 -4.89 -2.57 0.93
CA THR A 61 -3.72 -3.26 1.47
C THR A 61 -3.29 -2.59 2.76
N LEU A 62 -3.15 -3.38 3.83
CA LEU A 62 -2.68 -2.92 5.13
C LEU A 62 -1.39 -3.63 5.46
N GLY A 63 -0.37 -2.88 5.85
CA GLY A 63 0.93 -3.44 6.17
C GLY A 63 1.70 -2.63 7.22
N ILE A 64 2.94 -3.04 7.44
CA ILE A 64 3.85 -2.39 8.36
C ILE A 64 5.24 -2.34 7.70
N ASP A 65 5.92 -1.20 7.79
CA ASP A 65 7.23 -1.05 7.17
C ASP A 65 8.38 -1.49 8.10
N GLU A 66 9.61 -1.38 7.61
CA GLU A 66 10.81 -1.77 8.36
C GLU A 66 11.06 -0.94 9.61
N ASN A 67 10.46 0.24 9.69
CA ASN A 67 10.57 1.12 10.87
C ASN A 67 9.46 0.90 11.88
N GLY A 68 8.56 -0.04 11.62
CA GLY A 68 7.41 -0.30 12.48
C GLY A 68 6.24 0.64 12.26
N CYS A 69 6.25 1.41 11.18
CA CYS A 69 5.15 2.33 10.86
C CYS A 69 4.04 1.62 10.11
N PRO A 70 2.77 1.82 10.51
CA PRO A 70 1.64 1.31 9.73
C PRO A 70 1.58 1.92 8.34
N VAL A 71 1.20 1.11 7.35
CA VAL A 71 1.09 1.55 5.95
C VAL A 71 -0.25 1.12 5.38
N ILE A 72 -0.98 2.08 4.85
CA ILE A 72 -2.21 1.85 4.09
C ILE A 72 -1.90 2.09 2.61
N ILE A 73 -2.26 1.16 1.75
CA ILE A 73 -2.07 1.29 0.30
C ILE A 73 -3.41 1.17 -0.39
N GLU A 74 -3.73 2.18 -1.21
CA GLU A 74 -4.93 2.22 -2.04
C GLU A 74 -4.55 2.23 -3.52
N TYR A 75 -5.32 1.53 -4.33
CA TYR A 75 -5.04 1.34 -5.77
C TYR A 75 -6.16 1.91 -6.60
N LYS A 76 -5.81 2.70 -7.62
CA LYS A 76 -6.77 3.23 -8.59
C LYS A 76 -6.13 3.33 -9.97
N ARG A 77 -6.96 3.28 -11.01
CA ARG A 77 -6.47 3.54 -12.38
C ARG A 77 -6.01 4.98 -12.51
N THR A 78 -6.80 5.90 -11.96
CA THR A 78 -6.50 7.33 -11.94
C THR A 78 -6.80 7.86 -10.55
N ILE A 79 -5.88 8.61 -9.97
CA ILE A 79 -6.10 9.23 -8.67
C ILE A 79 -6.83 10.55 -8.83
N ASP A 80 -7.96 10.66 -8.15
CA ASP A 80 -8.73 11.88 -8.01
C ASP A 80 -8.80 12.28 -6.52
N GLU A 81 -9.48 13.39 -6.23
CA GLU A 81 -9.62 13.90 -4.87
C GLU A 81 -10.33 12.90 -3.95
N ASN A 82 -11.29 12.14 -4.48
CA ASN A 82 -12.07 11.18 -3.70
C ASN A 82 -11.19 10.05 -3.17
N VAL A 83 -10.24 9.57 -3.95
CA VAL A 83 -9.33 8.50 -3.54
C VAL A 83 -8.43 8.96 -2.40
N THR A 84 -7.87 10.16 -2.52
CA THR A 84 -7.03 10.73 -1.47
C THR A 84 -7.83 10.94 -0.18
N SER A 85 -9.03 11.49 -0.28
CA SER A 85 -9.92 11.70 0.86
C SER A 85 -10.29 10.37 1.52
N GLN A 86 -10.58 9.35 0.74
CA GLN A 86 -10.89 8.01 1.23
C GLN A 86 -9.71 7.39 1.97
N GLY A 87 -8.50 7.52 1.42
CA GLY A 87 -7.28 7.02 2.05
C GLY A 87 -7.00 7.71 3.38
N LEU A 88 -7.17 9.03 3.44
CA LEU A 88 -7.00 9.79 4.69
C LEU A 88 -8.06 9.39 5.73
N TYR A 89 -9.26 9.09 5.29
CA TYR A 89 -10.32 8.61 6.16
C TYR A 89 -9.98 7.25 6.78
N TYR A 90 -9.40 6.35 6.01
CA TYR A 90 -8.91 5.07 6.51
C TYR A 90 -7.75 5.24 7.49
N LEU A 91 -6.87 6.19 7.23
CA LEU A 91 -5.76 6.50 8.14
C LEU A 91 -6.28 7.00 9.49
N GLU A 92 -7.29 7.88 9.48
CA GLU A 92 -7.95 8.35 10.69
C GLU A 92 -8.60 7.20 11.46
N TRP A 93 -9.30 6.31 10.75
CA TRP A 93 -9.87 5.10 11.35
C TRP A 93 -8.80 4.27 12.04
N LEU A 94 -7.67 4.06 11.38
CA LEU A 94 -6.57 3.27 11.90
C LEU A 94 -6.02 3.86 13.20
N LEU A 95 -5.86 5.18 13.26
CA LEU A 95 -5.39 5.87 14.45
C LEU A 95 -6.35 5.74 15.63
N ASP A 96 -7.63 5.57 15.36
CA ASP A 96 -8.66 5.31 16.38
C ASP A 96 -8.77 3.82 16.74
N HIS A 97 -8.07 2.94 16.02
CA HIS A 97 -8.15 1.49 16.20
C HIS A 97 -6.77 0.85 16.38
N LYS A 98 -5.90 1.52 17.13
CA LYS A 98 -4.51 1.08 17.36
C LYS A 98 -4.41 -0.32 17.98
N GLY A 99 -5.30 -0.63 18.91
CA GLY A 99 -5.34 -1.94 19.54
C GLY A 99 -5.65 -3.06 18.56
N GLU A 100 -6.58 -2.83 17.65
CA GLU A 100 -6.95 -3.78 16.60
C GLU A 100 -5.76 -4.02 15.65
N PHE A 101 -5.08 -2.96 15.24
CA PHE A 101 -3.87 -3.06 14.42
C PHE A 101 -2.77 -3.84 15.15
N LYS A 102 -2.56 -3.56 16.43
CA LYS A 102 -1.55 -4.25 17.24
C LYS A 102 -1.85 -5.76 17.31
N LEU A 103 -3.11 -6.15 17.49
CA LEU A 103 -3.50 -7.56 17.49
C LEU A 103 -3.23 -8.23 16.16
N LEU A 104 -3.48 -7.51 15.06
CA LEU A 104 -3.21 -8.02 13.72
C LEU A 104 -1.71 -8.26 13.50
N VAL A 105 -0.87 -7.32 13.93
CA VAL A 105 0.60 -7.45 13.86
C VAL A 105 1.06 -8.61 14.73
N MET A 106 0.56 -8.71 15.95
CA MET A 106 0.91 -9.77 16.89
C MET A 106 0.62 -11.16 16.31
N GLY A 107 -0.54 -11.33 15.70
CA GLY A 107 -0.95 -12.59 15.09
C GLY A 107 -0.12 -12.99 13.87
N SER A 108 0.37 -12.02 13.11
CA SER A 108 1.12 -12.27 11.87
C SER A 108 2.64 -12.27 12.06
N LEU A 109 3.16 -11.38 12.90
CA LEU A 109 4.60 -11.10 13.02
C LEU A 109 5.16 -11.27 14.44
N GLY A 110 4.31 -11.52 15.43
CA GLY A 110 4.71 -11.76 16.80
C GLY A 110 4.69 -10.52 17.70
N GLN A 111 4.90 -10.79 18.99
CA GLN A 111 4.80 -9.80 20.06
C GLN A 111 5.86 -8.69 19.94
N GLU A 112 7.08 -9.06 19.60
CA GLU A 112 8.19 -8.10 19.52
C GLU A 112 7.93 -7.02 18.45
N VAL A 113 7.46 -7.41 17.28
CA VAL A 113 7.10 -6.47 16.22
C VAL A 113 5.91 -5.62 16.66
N ALA A 114 4.90 -6.23 17.29
CA ALA A 114 3.73 -5.52 17.79
C ALA A 114 4.08 -4.47 18.84
N ASP A 115 5.05 -4.76 19.72
CA ASP A 115 5.50 -3.82 20.73
C ASP A 115 6.31 -2.66 20.15
N GLY A 116 6.88 -2.83 18.95
CA GLY A 116 7.68 -1.83 18.27
C GLY A 116 6.92 -0.97 17.26
N ILE A 117 5.60 -0.98 17.26
CA ILE A 117 4.81 -0.17 16.31
C ILE A 117 5.06 1.32 16.57
N GLU A 118 5.40 2.04 15.49
CA GLU A 118 5.66 3.49 15.53
C GLU A 118 4.45 4.24 15.00
N TRP A 119 3.72 4.90 15.89
CA TRP A 119 2.47 5.60 15.56
C TRP A 119 2.66 7.06 15.13
N LEU A 120 3.89 7.58 15.19
CA LEU A 120 4.15 8.94 14.75
C LEU A 120 4.34 9.07 13.24
N GLY A 121 4.56 7.97 12.56
CA GLY A 121 4.84 7.97 11.12
C GLY A 121 3.97 7.04 10.28
N PRO A 122 2.65 6.88 10.54
CA PRO A 122 1.83 6.06 9.64
C PRO A 122 1.79 6.67 8.25
N ARG A 123 1.76 5.82 7.23
CA ARG A 123 1.82 6.26 5.83
C ARG A 123 0.62 5.83 5.03
N LEU A 124 0.20 6.71 4.13
CA LEU A 124 -0.78 6.40 3.10
C LEU A 124 -0.07 6.44 1.75
N LEU A 125 -0.12 5.35 1.01
CA LEU A 125 0.41 5.24 -0.34
C LEU A 125 -0.75 5.06 -1.31
N CYS A 126 -0.76 5.87 -2.36
CA CYS A 126 -1.74 5.75 -3.43
C CYS A 126 -1.00 5.29 -4.69
N ILE A 127 -1.40 4.15 -5.22
CA ILE A 127 -0.81 3.57 -6.42
C ILE A 127 -1.83 3.70 -7.55
N ALA A 128 -1.45 4.38 -8.61
CA ALA A 128 -2.33 4.65 -9.73
C ALA A 128 -1.60 4.50 -11.05
N GLY A 129 -2.38 4.22 -12.11
CA GLY A 129 -1.86 4.22 -13.46
C GLY A 129 -1.58 5.64 -13.96
N ASP A 130 -2.29 6.63 -13.42
CA ASP A 130 -2.11 8.03 -13.77
C ASP A 130 -2.59 8.92 -12.62
N PHE A 131 -2.06 10.15 -12.58
CA PHE A 131 -2.43 11.14 -11.58
C PHE A 131 -3.03 12.36 -12.27
N THR A 132 -4.17 12.82 -11.76
CA THR A 132 -4.77 14.07 -12.22
C THR A 132 -3.93 15.26 -11.73
N LYS A 133 -3.85 16.28 -12.58
CA LYS A 133 -3.15 17.52 -12.23
C LYS A 133 -3.95 18.36 -11.25
#